data_d1430bf50aebbc827d3a3bccc418c577
#
_entry.id   d1430bf50aebbc827d3a3bccc418c577
#
_cell.length_a   1.000
_cell.length_b   1.000
_cell.length_c   1.000
_cell.angle_alpha   90.00
_cell.angle_beta   90.00
_cell.angle_gamma   90.00
#
_symmetry.space_group_name_H-M   'P 1'
#
loop_
_entity.id
_entity.type
_entity.pdbx_description
1 polymer ?
#
loop_
_entity_poly.entity_id
_entity_poly.type
_entity_poly.pdbx_seq_one_letter_code
_entity_poly.pdbx_strand_id
1 'polypeptide(L)'
;IYTLSLHDALPISCVNHNESWHRRADNKDHADIDIAIAVEHLCLAAAEQGLGTCWVCNFDTPRCSEVLGLPENLEPAVLIPVGYAEDEPTEKKRKPLNEILL
;
A
#
# COMPACT_ATOMS: atom_id res chain seq x y z
N ILE A 1 2.48 6.13 -11.88
CA ILE A 1 1.46 5.06 -12.03
C ILE A 1 1.73 4.32 -13.32
N TYR A 2 1.69 3.01 -13.26
CA TYR A 2 1.84 2.14 -14.43
C TYR A 2 0.46 1.75 -14.97
N THR A 3 0.34 1.63 -16.28
CA THR A 3 -0.79 0.92 -16.89
C THR A 3 -0.51 -0.57 -16.79
N LEU A 4 -1.37 -1.31 -16.11
CA LEU A 4 -1.22 -2.74 -15.89
C LEU A 4 -2.18 -3.54 -16.77
N SER A 5 -1.83 -4.79 -17.05
CA SER A 5 -2.64 -5.66 -17.88
C SER A 5 -3.91 -6.16 -17.19
N LEU A 6 -4.91 -6.62 -17.95
CA LEU A 6 -6.17 -7.12 -17.41
C LEU A 6 -6.04 -8.44 -16.62
N HIS A 7 -4.90 -9.12 -16.72
CA HIS A 7 -4.62 -10.38 -16.01
C HIS A 7 -3.79 -10.16 -14.74
N ASP A 8 -3.65 -8.92 -14.32
CA ASP A 8 -2.85 -8.55 -13.16
C ASP A 8 -3.54 -8.96 -11.86
N ALA A 9 -2.74 -9.23 -10.83
CA ALA A 9 -3.24 -9.50 -9.49
C ALA A 9 -3.54 -8.18 -8.76
N LEU A 10 -4.50 -8.21 -7.85
CA LEU A 10 -4.86 -7.09 -6.98
C LEU A 10 -4.77 -7.51 -5.51
N PRO A 11 -3.57 -7.65 -4.94
CA PRO A 11 -3.43 -7.80 -3.50
C PRO A 11 -4.08 -6.65 -2.73
N ILE A 12 -4.77 -6.99 -1.66
CA ILE A 12 -5.40 -6.04 -0.76
C ILE A 12 -4.80 -6.25 0.61
N SER A 13 -4.07 -5.26 1.10
CA SER A 13 -3.47 -5.31 2.42
C SER A 13 -4.42 -4.75 3.44
N CYS A 14 -4.70 -5.54 4.47
CA CYS A 14 -5.60 -5.17 5.56
C CYS A 14 -4.83 -5.08 6.87
N VAL A 15 -5.23 -4.15 7.72
CA VAL A 15 -4.74 -4.02 9.09
C VAL A 15 -5.73 -4.63 10.08
N ASN A 16 -5.19 -5.24 11.15
CA ASN A 16 -5.98 -5.72 12.27
C ASN A 16 -5.72 -4.82 13.48
N HIS A 17 -6.64 -3.90 13.74
CA HIS A 17 -6.50 -2.94 14.84
C HIS A 17 -6.55 -3.58 16.23
N ASN A 18 -7.07 -4.81 16.35
CA ASN A 18 -7.09 -5.54 17.62
C ASN A 18 -5.71 -6.11 17.99
N GLU A 19 -4.82 -6.26 17.01
CA GLU A 19 -3.50 -6.86 17.19
C GLU A 19 -2.35 -5.86 16.94
N SER A 20 -2.65 -4.68 16.42
CA SER A 20 -1.65 -3.66 16.15
C SER A 20 -1.00 -3.14 17.42
N TRP A 21 0.25 -2.71 17.29
CA TRP A 21 0.95 -2.11 18.40
C TRP A 21 0.48 -0.67 18.63
N HIS A 22 0.23 -0.35 19.89
CA HIS A 22 -0.14 1.00 20.33
C HIS A 22 0.96 1.61 21.19
N ARG A 23 1.34 2.82 20.87
CA ARG A 23 2.36 3.54 21.64
C ARG A 23 1.87 3.86 23.04
N ARG A 24 2.65 3.48 24.03
CA ARG A 24 2.24 3.57 25.44
C ARG A 24 1.96 5.01 25.91
N ALA A 25 2.66 6.00 25.37
CA ALA A 25 2.57 7.39 25.82
C ALA A 25 1.25 8.07 25.45
N ASP A 26 0.66 7.75 24.28
CA ASP A 26 -0.50 8.45 23.75
C ASP A 26 -1.52 7.49 23.11
N ASN A 27 -1.32 6.19 23.29
CA ASN A 27 -2.14 5.13 22.70
C ASN A 27 -2.29 5.20 21.17
N LYS A 28 -1.32 5.82 20.48
CA LYS A 28 -1.37 5.89 19.03
C LYS A 28 -1.21 4.51 18.41
N ASP A 29 -2.18 4.13 17.59
CA ASP A 29 -2.15 2.92 16.78
C ASP A 29 -1.09 3.05 15.67
N HIS A 30 -0.26 2.04 15.51
CA HIS A 30 0.79 2.01 14.49
C HIS A 30 0.48 1.05 13.34
N ALA A 31 -0.76 0.61 13.20
CA ALA A 31 -1.18 -0.29 12.12
C ALA A 31 -0.81 0.24 10.74
N ASP A 32 -1.03 1.53 10.48
CA ASP A 32 -0.71 2.15 9.19
C ASP A 32 0.79 2.17 8.90
N ILE A 33 1.61 2.32 9.94
CA ILE A 33 3.07 2.27 9.79
C ILE A 33 3.52 0.86 9.45
N ASP A 34 3.00 -0.13 10.16
CA ASP A 34 3.34 -1.54 9.94
C ASP A 34 2.96 -2.00 8.53
N ILE A 35 1.75 -1.65 8.09
CA ILE A 35 1.29 -2.03 6.76
C ILE A 35 2.10 -1.33 5.66
N ALA A 36 2.47 -0.07 5.86
CA ALA A 36 3.28 0.67 4.90
C ALA A 36 4.65 0.02 4.69
N ILE A 37 5.28 -0.45 5.76
CA ILE A 37 6.55 -1.18 5.68
C ILE A 37 6.38 -2.49 4.91
N ALA A 38 5.37 -3.28 5.23
CA ALA A 38 5.11 -4.55 4.56
C ALA A 38 4.79 -4.38 3.07
N VAL A 39 3.96 -3.40 2.73
CA VAL A 39 3.58 -3.11 1.34
C VAL A 39 4.76 -2.62 0.53
N GLU A 40 5.63 -1.78 1.11
CA GLU A 40 6.85 -1.34 0.41
C GLU A 40 7.78 -2.51 0.11
N HIS A 41 7.95 -3.44 1.05
CA HIS A 41 8.71 -4.67 0.79
C HIS A 41 8.09 -5.50 -0.34
N LEU A 42 6.76 -5.58 -0.40
CA LEU A 42 6.06 -6.24 -1.50
C LEU A 42 6.38 -5.56 -2.84
N CYS A 43 6.31 -4.24 -2.90
CA CYS A 43 6.60 -3.47 -4.10
C CYS A 43 8.05 -3.64 -4.56
N LEU A 44 9.01 -3.64 -3.64
CA LEU A 44 10.42 -3.88 -3.94
C LEU A 44 10.65 -5.30 -4.46
N ALA A 45 10.05 -6.30 -3.84
CA ALA A 45 10.13 -7.68 -4.30
C ALA A 45 9.51 -7.88 -5.68
N ALA A 46 8.38 -7.22 -5.95
CA ALA A 46 7.76 -7.22 -7.27
C ALA A 46 8.67 -6.59 -8.33
N ALA A 47 9.29 -5.45 -8.00
CA ALA A 47 10.24 -4.77 -8.90
C ALA A 47 11.44 -5.67 -9.23
N GLU A 48 11.97 -6.40 -8.25
CA GLU A 48 13.04 -7.38 -8.49
C GLU A 48 12.63 -8.46 -9.49
N GLN A 49 11.36 -8.83 -9.51
CA GLN A 49 10.80 -9.81 -10.47
C GLN A 49 10.40 -9.17 -11.81
N GLY A 50 10.68 -7.91 -12.03
CA GLY A 50 10.31 -7.19 -13.25
C GLY A 50 8.83 -6.80 -13.32
N LEU A 51 8.12 -6.79 -12.19
CA LEU A 51 6.71 -6.43 -12.10
C LEU A 51 6.53 -4.96 -11.69
N GLY A 52 5.50 -4.33 -12.21
CA GLY A 52 5.04 -3.02 -11.77
C GLY A 52 4.01 -3.13 -10.66
N THR A 53 3.98 -2.15 -9.78
CA THR A 53 3.00 -2.02 -8.70
C THR A 53 2.49 -0.60 -8.59
N CYS A 54 1.33 -0.43 -8.01
CA CYS A 54 0.77 0.88 -7.71
C CYS A 54 0.15 0.87 -6.31
N TRP A 55 0.45 1.88 -5.51
CA TRP A 55 -0.23 2.12 -4.23
C TRP A 55 -1.55 2.84 -4.48
N VAL A 56 -2.66 2.24 -4.08
CA VAL A 56 -3.98 2.86 -4.16
C VAL A 56 -4.57 2.94 -2.76
N CYS A 57 -4.64 4.15 -2.22
CA CYS A 57 -5.25 4.44 -0.92
C CYS A 57 -6.55 5.25 -1.04
N ASN A 58 -6.77 5.91 -2.17
CA ASN A 58 -7.97 6.71 -2.40
C ASN A 58 -9.13 5.84 -2.89
N PHE A 59 -9.78 5.16 -1.96
CA PHE A 59 -10.96 4.33 -2.21
C PHE A 59 -11.90 4.35 -0.99
N ASP A 60 -13.13 3.94 -1.19
CA ASP A 60 -14.14 3.82 -0.13
C ASP A 60 -13.87 2.55 0.69
N THR A 61 -13.25 2.71 1.86
CA THR A 61 -12.86 1.58 2.73
C THR A 61 -14.06 0.81 3.29
N PRO A 62 -15.15 1.44 3.76
CA PRO A 62 -16.34 0.71 4.19
C PRO A 62 -16.96 -0.12 3.06
N ARG A 63 -17.04 0.43 1.86
CA ARG A 63 -17.56 -0.28 0.70
C ARG A 63 -16.67 -1.44 0.29
N CYS A 64 -15.37 -1.25 0.33
CA CYS A 64 -14.39 -2.31 0.06
C CYS A 64 -14.53 -3.46 1.07
N SER A 65 -14.66 -3.16 2.35
CA SER A 65 -14.90 -4.15 3.41
C SER A 65 -16.18 -4.94 3.17
N GLU A 66 -17.25 -4.27 2.78
CA GLU A 66 -18.54 -4.90 2.47
C GLU A 66 -18.42 -5.86 1.29
N VAL A 67 -17.83 -5.41 0.19
CA VAL A 67 -17.65 -6.22 -1.03
C VAL A 67 -16.79 -7.46 -0.77
N LEU A 68 -15.75 -7.32 0.05
CA LEU A 68 -14.85 -8.43 0.41
C LEU A 68 -15.39 -9.30 1.55
N GLY A 69 -16.45 -8.88 2.24
CA GLY A 69 -16.98 -9.60 3.38
C GLY A 69 -16.03 -9.63 4.57
N LEU A 70 -15.27 -8.57 4.80
CA LEU A 70 -14.29 -8.50 5.88
C LEU A 70 -14.96 -8.36 7.25
N PRO A 71 -14.41 -9.00 8.30
CA PRO A 71 -14.88 -8.76 9.67
C PRO A 71 -14.51 -7.35 10.14
N GLU A 72 -15.19 -6.85 11.18
CA GLU A 72 -15.02 -5.48 11.68
C GLU A 72 -13.60 -5.13 12.14
N ASN A 73 -12.85 -6.12 12.61
CA ASN A 73 -11.48 -5.91 13.08
C ASN A 73 -10.43 -5.77 11.95
N LEU A 74 -10.82 -6.08 10.71
CA LEU A 74 -9.96 -5.93 9.55
C LEU A 74 -10.39 -4.73 8.71
N GLU A 75 -9.45 -3.83 8.46
CA GLU A 75 -9.65 -2.66 7.60
C GLU A 75 -8.77 -2.77 6.36
N PRO A 76 -9.34 -2.66 5.14
CA PRO A 76 -8.51 -2.60 3.93
C PRO A 76 -7.77 -1.26 3.92
N ALA A 77 -6.44 -1.32 3.88
CA ALA A 77 -5.59 -0.14 3.97
C ALA A 77 -5.03 0.28 2.60
N VAL A 78 -4.58 -0.68 1.81
CA VAL A 78 -3.95 -0.42 0.51
C VAL A 78 -4.39 -1.46 -0.49
N LEU A 79 -4.78 -1.01 -1.68
CA LEU A 79 -4.93 -1.84 -2.86
C LEU A 79 -3.64 -1.76 -3.69
N ILE A 80 -3.09 -2.90 -4.07
CA ILE A 80 -1.79 -2.94 -4.76
C ILE A 80 -1.93 -3.71 -6.08
N PRO A 81 -2.40 -3.07 -7.17
CA PRO A 81 -2.32 -3.69 -8.48
C PRO A 81 -0.88 -4.11 -8.80
N VAL A 82 -0.70 -5.36 -9.20
CA VAL A 82 0.61 -5.94 -9.52
C VAL A 82 0.53 -6.59 -10.90
N GLY A 83 1.46 -6.27 -11.76
CA GLY A 83 1.51 -6.85 -13.09
C GLY A 83 2.67 -6.32 -13.92
N TYR A 84 2.70 -6.68 -15.18
CA TYR A 84 3.70 -6.14 -16.11
C TYR A 84 3.27 -4.75 -16.56
N ALA A 85 4.18 -3.78 -16.39
CA ALA A 85 3.93 -2.40 -16.83
C ALA A 85 3.94 -2.33 -18.36
N GLU A 86 2.94 -1.65 -18.93
CA GLU A 86 2.86 -1.38 -20.36
C GLU A 86 3.57 -0.06 -20.73
N ASP A 87 3.68 0.85 -19.77
CA ASP A 87 4.26 2.18 -19.95
C ASP A 87 5.65 2.28 -19.29
N GLU A 88 6.50 3.13 -19.87
CA GLU A 88 7.74 3.53 -19.22
C GLU A 88 7.46 4.40 -17.99
N PRO A 89 8.25 4.27 -16.91
CA PRO A 89 8.11 5.13 -15.73
C PRO A 89 8.27 6.60 -16.09
N THR A 90 7.39 7.45 -15.57
CA THR A 90 7.56 8.91 -15.73
C THR A 90 8.66 9.41 -14.79
N GLU A 91 9.33 10.47 -15.22
CA GLU A 91 10.32 11.14 -14.38
C GLU A 91 9.71 11.60 -13.07
N LYS A 92 10.38 11.32 -11.96
CA LYS A 92 9.93 11.72 -10.63
C LYS A 92 10.49 13.07 -10.25
N LYS A 93 9.60 14.00 -9.88
CA LYS A 93 9.99 15.27 -9.29
C LYS A 93 10.30 15.06 -7.81
N ARG A 94 11.55 15.23 -7.42
CA ARG A 94 12.02 15.10 -6.03
C ARG A 94 12.57 16.43 -5.55
N LYS A 95 12.37 16.73 -4.28
CA LYS A 95 13.07 17.84 -3.64
C LYS A 95 14.55 17.53 -3.53
N PRO A 96 15.44 18.52 -3.67
CA PRO A 96 16.86 18.30 -3.42
C PRO A 96 17.11 17.98 -1.95
N LEU A 97 18.20 17.25 -1.67
CA LEU A 97 18.50 16.77 -0.32
C LEU A 97 18.59 17.88 0.73
N ASN A 98 19.12 19.04 0.36
CA ASN A 98 19.25 20.20 1.27
C ASN A 98 17.89 20.81 1.69
N GLU A 99 16.80 20.48 1.03
CA GLU A 99 15.45 20.87 1.44
C GLU A 99 14.77 19.82 2.34
N ILE A 100 15.35 18.64 2.43
CA ILE A 100 14.76 17.49 3.16
C ILE A 100 15.52 17.22 4.46
N LEU A 101 16.86 17.36 4.41
CA LEU A 101 17.72 17.13 5.57
C LEU A 101 17.82 18.41 6.41
N LEU A 102 17.71 18.23 7.74
CA LEU A 102 17.88 19.30 8.72
C LEU A 102 19.34 19.41 9.14
#